data_eda23ff2762cc4e542166f12c9803f50
#
_entry.id   eda23ff2762cc4e542166f12c9803f50
#
_cell.length_a   1.000
_cell.length_b   1.000
_cell.length_c   1.000
_cell.angle_alpha   90.00
_cell.angle_beta   90.00
_cell.angle_gamma   90.00
#
_symmetry.space_group_name_H-M   'P 1'
#
loop_
_entity.id
_entity.type
_entity.pdbx_description
1 polymer ?
#
loop_
_entity_poly.entity_id
_entity_poly.type
_entity_poly.pdbx_seq_one_letter_code
_entity_poly.pdbx_strand_id
1 'polypeptide(L)'
;MLFRSLHLYRSLTDGQHHAALTMGDVKGKRGVLVRVHSECLTGDVFGSLRCDCGSQLHDALQRIAEEGCGVLVYMRQEGRGIGFANKMHAYKLQESGLDTVEANEQLGFKPDLREYGLGAQILVDLGLQSIRLLTNNPKKVVGLEGFNLEIVEQLPIKAEDRKSTRLNSSHLVIS
;
A
#
# COMPACT_ATOMS: atom_id res chain seq x y z
N MET A 1 -17.96 -5.81 -5.98
CA MET A 1 -17.56 -5.53 -4.58
C MET A 1 -18.14 -4.19 -4.19
N LEU A 2 -18.92 -4.10 -3.12
CA LEU A 2 -19.56 -2.85 -2.70
C LEU A 2 -18.96 -2.43 -1.35
N PHE A 3 -18.02 -1.48 -1.38
CA PHE A 3 -17.69 -0.74 -0.17
C PHE A 3 -18.89 0.06 0.28
N ARG A 4 -19.09 0.16 1.59
CA ARG A 4 -20.18 0.92 2.17
C ARG A 4 -19.89 2.42 2.13
N SER A 5 -18.64 2.81 2.37
CA SER A 5 -18.27 4.22 2.44
C SER A 5 -16.85 4.45 1.91
N LEU A 6 -16.67 5.61 1.32
CA LEU A 6 -15.37 6.18 0.93
C LEU A 6 -15.15 7.45 1.75
N HIS A 7 -14.03 7.51 2.47
CA HIS A 7 -13.60 8.65 3.24
C HIS A 7 -12.37 9.26 2.57
N LEU A 8 -12.33 10.58 2.48
CA LEU A 8 -11.20 11.32 1.92
C LEU A 8 -10.48 12.07 3.04
N TYR A 9 -9.18 11.91 3.11
CA TYR A 9 -8.30 12.56 4.07
C TYR A 9 -7.25 13.39 3.34
N ARG A 10 -6.97 14.60 3.84
CA ARG A 10 -5.91 15.44 3.34
C ARG A 10 -4.79 15.51 4.37
N SER A 11 -3.59 15.16 3.95
CA SER A 11 -2.38 15.35 4.76
C SER A 11 -2.09 16.85 4.92
N LEU A 12 -1.79 17.25 6.14
CA LEU A 12 -1.43 18.64 6.45
C LEU A 12 0.05 18.94 6.18
N THR A 13 0.87 17.90 6.03
CA THR A 13 2.33 18.06 5.81
C THR A 13 2.68 18.27 4.35
N ASP A 14 2.04 17.55 3.44
CA ASP A 14 2.35 17.58 2.00
C ASP A 14 1.13 17.88 1.11
N GLY A 15 -0.07 18.06 1.71
CA GLY A 15 -1.31 18.35 1.01
C GLY A 15 -1.89 17.20 0.19
N GLN A 16 -1.28 16.01 0.23
CA GLN A 16 -1.77 14.84 -0.50
C GLN A 16 -3.10 14.35 0.04
N HIS A 17 -3.91 13.79 -0.86
CA HIS A 17 -5.20 13.21 -0.50
C HIS A 17 -5.08 11.68 -0.43
N HIS A 18 -5.50 11.11 0.69
CA HIS A 18 -5.56 9.67 0.92
C HIS A 18 -7.02 9.23 1.01
N ALA A 19 -7.30 7.98 0.69
CA ALA A 19 -8.64 7.43 0.74
C ALA A 19 -8.72 6.28 1.74
N ALA A 20 -9.83 6.17 2.45
CA ALA A 20 -10.17 4.97 3.21
C ALA A 20 -11.51 4.42 2.74
N LEU A 21 -11.50 3.15 2.38
CA LEU A 21 -12.67 2.40 1.97
C LEU A 21 -13.10 1.53 3.15
N THR A 22 -14.34 1.66 3.61
CA THR A 22 -14.87 0.85 4.71
C THR A 22 -15.93 -0.10 4.22
N MET A 23 -15.92 -1.33 4.73
CA MET A 23 -16.98 -2.31 4.59
C MET A 23 -17.54 -2.65 5.97
N GLY A 24 -18.86 -2.71 6.06
CA GLY A 24 -19.55 -2.89 7.34
C GLY A 24 -19.42 -1.68 8.27
N ASP A 25 -19.89 -1.85 9.50
CA ASP A 25 -19.69 -0.87 10.56
C ASP A 25 -18.38 -1.20 11.30
N VAL A 26 -17.40 -0.31 11.24
CA VAL A 26 -16.06 -0.52 11.81
C VAL A 26 -15.82 0.26 13.10
N LYS A 27 -16.66 1.27 13.38
CA LYS A 27 -16.48 2.18 14.51
C LYS A 27 -16.61 1.45 15.86
N GLY A 28 -15.60 1.62 16.71
CA GLY A 28 -15.55 1.00 18.04
C GLY A 28 -15.29 -0.50 18.04
N LYS A 29 -15.10 -1.13 16.87
CA LYS A 29 -14.81 -2.57 16.80
C LYS A 29 -13.35 -2.89 17.09
N ARG A 30 -13.13 -4.11 17.55
CA ARG A 30 -11.80 -4.68 17.79
C ARG A 30 -11.50 -5.78 16.77
N GLY A 31 -10.22 -5.95 16.46
CA GLY A 31 -9.75 -6.97 15.53
C GLY A 31 -10.25 -6.78 14.10
N VAL A 32 -10.48 -5.53 13.67
CA VAL A 32 -10.95 -5.22 12.31
C VAL A 32 -9.88 -5.56 11.29
N LEU A 33 -10.26 -6.22 10.19
CA LEU A 33 -9.34 -6.54 9.11
C LEU A 33 -8.96 -5.27 8.34
N VAL A 34 -7.65 -5.00 8.26
CA VAL A 34 -7.13 -3.75 7.68
C VAL A 34 -6.02 -4.03 6.68
N ARG A 35 -6.07 -3.30 5.56
CA ARG A 35 -4.94 -3.12 4.65
C ARG A 35 -4.58 -1.65 4.54
N VAL A 36 -3.33 -1.32 4.79
CA VAL A 36 -2.74 -0.03 4.38
C VAL A 36 -1.98 -0.27 3.08
N HIS A 37 -2.52 0.21 1.98
CA HIS A 37 -1.98 0.06 0.64
C HIS A 37 -1.32 1.37 0.18
N SER A 38 -0.08 1.30 -0.27
CA SER A 38 0.60 2.45 -0.89
C SER A 38 0.36 2.40 -2.39
N GLU A 39 -0.06 3.51 -2.96
CA GLU A 39 -0.35 3.69 -4.38
C GLU A 39 0.76 3.11 -5.27
N CYS A 40 0.35 2.41 -6.31
CA CYS A 40 1.21 1.92 -7.36
C CYS A 40 0.44 1.93 -8.69
N LEU A 41 0.45 3.06 -9.39
CA LEU A 41 -0.32 3.26 -10.62
C LEU A 41 -0.08 2.12 -11.63
N THR A 42 1.17 1.72 -11.81
CA THR A 42 1.52 0.65 -12.74
C THR A 42 0.94 -0.70 -12.34
N GLY A 43 0.96 -1.04 -11.03
CA GLY A 43 0.43 -2.31 -10.53
C GLY A 43 -1.08 -2.30 -10.36
N ASP A 44 -1.60 -1.23 -9.74
CA ASP A 44 -3.01 -1.16 -9.32
C ASP A 44 -3.96 -0.93 -10.51
N VAL A 45 -3.51 -0.17 -11.53
CA VAL A 45 -4.35 0.23 -12.68
C VAL A 45 -3.92 -0.47 -13.97
N PHE A 46 -2.61 -0.48 -14.26
CA PHE A 46 -2.11 -0.97 -15.55
C PHE A 46 -1.72 -2.45 -15.55
N GLY A 47 -1.85 -3.15 -14.41
CA GLY A 47 -1.56 -4.58 -14.33
C GLY A 47 -0.09 -4.95 -14.55
N SER A 48 0.85 -4.08 -14.17
CA SER A 48 2.28 -4.29 -14.35
C SER A 48 2.74 -5.61 -13.75
N LEU A 49 3.53 -6.37 -14.52
CA LEU A 49 4.17 -7.61 -14.06
C LEU A 49 5.49 -7.36 -13.31
N ARG A 50 5.94 -6.11 -13.21
CA ARG A 50 7.16 -5.74 -12.47
C ARG A 50 6.97 -5.70 -10.95
N CYS A 51 5.72 -5.67 -10.47
CA CYS A 51 5.39 -5.66 -9.07
C CYS A 51 4.14 -6.50 -8.78
N ASP A 52 3.93 -6.81 -7.53
CA ASP A 52 2.78 -7.55 -7.00
C ASP A 52 1.70 -6.64 -6.37
N CYS A 53 1.81 -5.31 -6.55
CA CYS A 53 0.93 -4.34 -5.89
C CYS A 53 -0.53 -4.56 -6.25
N GLY A 54 -0.86 -4.71 -7.53
CA GLY A 54 -2.24 -4.92 -7.97
C GLY A 54 -2.84 -6.22 -7.43
N SER A 55 -2.10 -7.35 -7.42
CA SER A 55 -2.58 -8.60 -6.84
C SER A 55 -2.77 -8.49 -5.33
N GLN A 56 -1.88 -7.80 -4.62
CA GLN A 56 -2.04 -7.52 -3.19
C GLN A 56 -3.26 -6.65 -2.90
N LEU A 57 -3.54 -5.65 -3.73
CA LEU A 57 -4.72 -4.81 -3.60
C LEU A 57 -6.00 -5.65 -3.76
N HIS A 58 -6.06 -6.49 -4.80
CA HIS A 58 -7.21 -7.35 -5.05
C HIS A 58 -7.42 -8.39 -3.94
N ASP A 59 -6.36 -9.08 -3.48
CA ASP A 59 -6.46 -10.05 -2.37
C ASP A 59 -7.00 -9.36 -1.10
N ALA A 60 -6.49 -8.17 -0.78
CA ALA A 60 -6.98 -7.42 0.38
C ALA A 60 -8.46 -7.05 0.27
N LEU A 61 -8.87 -6.54 -0.88
CA LEU A 61 -10.24 -6.16 -1.15
C LEU A 61 -11.20 -7.37 -1.09
N GLN A 62 -10.77 -8.51 -1.63
CA GLN A 62 -11.54 -9.74 -1.60
C GLN A 62 -11.71 -10.25 -0.16
N ARG A 63 -10.64 -10.32 0.61
CA ARG A 63 -10.69 -10.80 2.01
C ARG A 63 -11.55 -9.89 2.89
N ILE A 64 -11.47 -8.57 2.72
CA ILE A 64 -12.34 -7.63 3.42
C ILE A 64 -13.82 -7.85 3.02
N ALA A 65 -14.08 -8.14 1.74
CA ALA A 65 -15.43 -8.42 1.26
C ALA A 65 -15.98 -9.73 1.81
N GLU A 66 -15.17 -10.79 1.85
CA GLU A 66 -15.54 -12.09 2.40
C GLU A 66 -15.84 -12.01 3.90
N GLU A 67 -15.09 -11.19 4.64
CA GLU A 67 -15.32 -10.97 6.06
C GLU A 67 -16.53 -10.06 6.34
N GLY A 68 -16.94 -9.25 5.38
CA GLY A 68 -18.07 -8.32 5.49
C GLY A 68 -17.79 -7.12 6.40
N CYS A 69 -16.58 -7.01 6.99
CA CYS A 69 -16.17 -5.91 7.85
C CYS A 69 -14.67 -5.68 7.73
N GLY A 70 -14.28 -4.45 7.37
CA GLY A 70 -12.86 -4.11 7.26
C GLY A 70 -12.61 -2.75 6.64
N VAL A 71 -11.31 -2.39 6.58
CA VAL A 71 -10.86 -1.10 6.06
C VAL A 71 -9.68 -1.29 5.12
N LEU A 72 -9.75 -0.65 3.95
CA LEU A 72 -8.60 -0.45 3.08
C LEU A 72 -8.23 1.02 3.08
N VAL A 73 -7.05 1.36 3.59
CA VAL A 73 -6.47 2.70 3.49
C VAL A 73 -5.58 2.75 2.26
N TYR A 74 -5.93 3.59 1.29
CA TYR A 74 -5.17 3.81 0.07
C TYR A 74 -4.33 5.08 0.20
N MET A 75 -3.02 4.90 0.39
CA MET A 75 -2.07 5.98 0.63
C MET A 75 -1.44 6.43 -0.68
N ARG A 76 -1.61 7.68 -1.03
CA ARG A 76 -0.95 8.28 -2.20
C ARG A 76 0.52 8.57 -1.92
N GLN A 77 1.33 7.51 -1.98
CA GLN A 77 2.77 7.50 -1.71
C GLN A 77 3.47 6.66 -2.77
N GLU A 78 3.28 7.03 -4.05
CA GLU A 78 3.81 6.33 -5.21
C GLU A 78 5.34 6.18 -5.14
N GLY A 79 5.83 5.02 -5.60
CA GLY A 79 7.26 4.76 -5.68
C GLY A 79 7.98 4.77 -4.32
N ARG A 80 7.34 4.37 -3.23
CA ARG A 80 7.84 4.49 -1.85
C ARG A 80 8.04 5.95 -1.41
N GLY A 81 7.19 6.85 -1.91
CA GLY A 81 7.23 8.29 -1.59
C GLY A 81 8.08 9.14 -2.53
N ILE A 82 8.78 8.56 -3.52
CA ILE A 82 9.58 9.32 -4.49
C ILE A 82 8.77 9.86 -5.68
N GLY A 83 7.51 9.46 -5.78
CA GLY A 83 6.61 9.83 -6.86
C GLY A 83 6.76 9.00 -8.12
N PHE A 84 5.79 9.16 -9.04
CA PHE A 84 5.69 8.33 -10.24
C PHE A 84 6.86 8.53 -11.22
N ALA A 85 7.25 9.78 -11.48
CA ALA A 85 8.35 10.08 -12.41
C ALA A 85 9.68 9.46 -11.96
N ASN A 86 10.05 9.65 -10.69
CA ASN A 86 11.28 9.07 -10.16
C ASN A 86 11.23 7.55 -10.09
N LYS A 87 10.07 6.96 -9.86
CA LYS A 87 9.89 5.50 -9.96
C LYS A 87 10.19 5.00 -11.38
N MET A 88 9.80 5.74 -12.43
CA MET A 88 10.14 5.36 -13.81
C MET A 88 11.65 5.44 -14.06
N HIS A 89 12.31 6.46 -13.53
CA HIS A 89 13.78 6.53 -13.57
C HIS A 89 14.45 5.38 -12.80
N ALA A 90 13.92 5.03 -11.61
CA ALA A 90 14.42 3.88 -10.86
C ALA A 90 14.25 2.56 -11.64
N TYR A 91 13.14 2.38 -12.36
CA TYR A 91 12.95 1.21 -13.23
C TYR A 91 13.99 1.13 -14.34
N LYS A 92 14.36 2.26 -14.94
CA LYS A 92 15.42 2.31 -15.96
C LYS A 92 16.79 1.92 -15.37
N LEU A 93 17.10 2.38 -14.17
CA LEU A 93 18.31 1.99 -13.47
C LEU A 93 18.33 0.50 -13.09
N GLN A 94 17.19 -0.07 -12.71
CA GLN A 94 17.06 -1.51 -12.46
C GLN A 94 17.29 -2.36 -13.72
N GLU A 95 16.96 -1.85 -14.90
CA GLU A 95 17.27 -2.52 -16.19
C GLU A 95 18.77 -2.61 -16.44
N SER A 96 19.56 -1.71 -15.86
CA SER A 96 21.03 -1.76 -15.88
C SER A 96 21.65 -2.62 -14.78
N GLY A 97 20.85 -3.32 -13.98
CA GLY A 97 21.29 -4.32 -13.00
C GLY A 97 21.23 -3.89 -11.54
N LEU A 98 20.82 -2.66 -11.24
CA LEU A 98 20.66 -2.20 -9.86
C LEU A 98 19.42 -2.81 -9.19
N ASP A 99 19.47 -3.00 -7.87
CA ASP A 99 18.27 -3.31 -7.12
C ASP A 99 17.41 -2.05 -6.82
N THR A 100 16.25 -2.23 -6.18
CA THR A 100 15.34 -1.10 -5.89
C THR A 100 15.95 -0.09 -4.91
N VAL A 101 16.77 -0.54 -3.95
CA VAL A 101 17.40 0.32 -2.95
C VAL A 101 18.51 1.13 -3.60
N GLU A 102 19.40 0.45 -4.31
CA GLU A 102 20.51 1.05 -5.05
C GLU A 102 20.03 2.08 -6.08
N ALA A 103 18.94 1.76 -6.83
CA ALA A 103 18.36 2.68 -7.79
C ALA A 103 17.81 3.96 -7.11
N ASN A 104 17.16 3.83 -5.95
CA ASN A 104 16.67 4.99 -5.19
C ASN A 104 17.82 5.83 -4.64
N GLU A 105 18.86 5.21 -4.09
CA GLU A 105 20.04 5.89 -3.57
C GLU A 105 20.81 6.64 -4.67
N GLN A 106 20.93 6.04 -5.85
CA GLN A 106 21.55 6.69 -7.01
C GLN A 106 20.76 7.92 -7.49
N LEU A 107 19.44 7.93 -7.29
CA LEU A 107 18.58 9.08 -7.55
C LEU A 107 18.58 10.12 -6.40
N GLY A 108 19.36 9.88 -5.33
CA GLY A 108 19.46 10.77 -4.17
C GLY A 108 18.32 10.63 -3.14
N PHE A 109 17.55 9.56 -3.20
CA PHE A 109 16.46 9.30 -2.26
C PHE A 109 16.84 8.27 -1.20
N LYS A 110 16.22 8.41 -0.01
CA LYS A 110 16.26 7.33 0.98
C LYS A 110 15.52 6.09 0.45
N PRO A 111 15.85 4.88 0.90
CA PRO A 111 15.24 3.62 0.44
C PRO A 111 13.71 3.56 0.59
N ASP A 112 13.16 4.26 1.57
CA ASP A 112 11.72 4.30 1.85
C ASP A 112 11.36 5.64 2.52
N LEU A 113 10.58 6.47 1.84
CA LEU A 113 10.09 7.77 2.31
C LEU A 113 8.62 7.71 2.75
N ARG A 114 8.00 6.52 2.81
CA ARG A 114 6.59 6.40 3.17
C ARG A 114 6.32 6.74 4.62
N GLU A 115 5.28 7.51 4.85
CA GLU A 115 4.79 7.86 6.17
C GLU A 115 3.65 6.93 6.59
N TYR A 116 3.97 5.94 7.41
CA TYR A 116 2.97 4.97 7.88
C TYR A 116 2.08 5.54 9.01
N GLY A 117 2.56 6.54 9.74
CA GLY A 117 1.82 7.20 10.81
C GLY A 117 0.52 7.88 10.34
N LEU A 118 0.48 8.40 9.10
CA LEU A 118 -0.75 8.93 8.52
C LEU A 118 -1.82 7.85 8.36
N GLY A 119 -1.42 6.63 7.98
CA GLY A 119 -2.32 5.49 7.90
C GLY A 119 -2.92 5.14 9.28
N ALA A 120 -2.12 5.21 10.34
CA ALA A 120 -2.58 4.99 11.70
C ALA A 120 -3.59 6.05 12.14
N GLN A 121 -3.31 7.34 11.87
CA GLN A 121 -4.21 8.43 12.20
C GLN A 121 -5.58 8.28 11.51
N ILE A 122 -5.60 7.88 10.24
CA ILE A 122 -6.83 7.60 9.50
C ILE A 122 -7.63 6.47 10.18
N LEU A 123 -6.97 5.38 10.58
CA LEU A 123 -7.62 4.26 11.24
C LEU A 123 -8.19 4.64 12.61
N VAL A 124 -7.47 5.45 13.38
CA VAL A 124 -7.95 5.99 14.67
C VAL A 124 -9.15 6.92 14.47
N ASP A 125 -9.12 7.80 13.47
CA ASP A 125 -10.23 8.70 13.15
C ASP A 125 -11.51 7.93 12.74
N LEU A 126 -11.34 6.80 12.05
CA LEU A 126 -12.44 5.86 11.76
C LEU A 126 -12.97 5.14 12.99
N GLY A 127 -12.34 5.34 14.16
CA GLY A 127 -12.75 4.80 15.44
C GLY A 127 -12.34 3.35 15.69
N LEU A 128 -11.31 2.84 15.02
CA LEU A 128 -10.77 1.51 15.27
C LEU A 128 -9.94 1.50 16.56
N GLN A 129 -10.08 0.44 17.36
CA GLN A 129 -9.32 0.24 18.60
C GLN A 129 -8.21 -0.81 18.44
N SER A 130 -8.51 -1.89 17.72
CA SER A 130 -7.53 -2.91 17.37
C SER A 130 -7.78 -3.47 15.99
N ILE A 131 -6.69 -3.91 15.32
CA ILE A 131 -6.71 -4.35 13.93
C ILE A 131 -5.99 -5.68 13.74
N ARG A 132 -6.43 -6.41 12.71
CA ARG A 132 -5.66 -7.49 12.07
C ARG A 132 -5.10 -6.92 10.76
N LEU A 133 -3.79 -6.82 10.68
CA LEU A 133 -3.12 -6.10 9.60
C LEU A 133 -2.68 -7.05 8.48
N LEU A 134 -3.21 -6.84 7.28
CA LEU A 134 -2.78 -7.52 6.05
C LEU A 134 -1.46 -6.91 5.54
N THR A 135 -0.33 -7.57 5.81
CA THR A 135 0.98 -7.06 5.36
C THR A 135 2.06 -8.14 5.33
N ASN A 136 2.97 -8.04 4.36
CA ASN A 136 4.24 -8.78 4.32
C ASN A 136 5.43 -7.89 4.74
N ASN A 137 5.18 -6.63 5.13
CA ASN A 137 6.24 -5.67 5.46
C ASN A 137 6.22 -5.33 6.95
N PRO A 138 7.20 -5.77 7.75
CA PRO A 138 7.26 -5.50 9.19
C PRO A 138 7.39 -4.00 9.51
N LYS A 139 7.97 -3.18 8.62
CA LYS A 139 8.05 -1.73 8.82
C LYS A 139 6.67 -1.06 8.90
N LYS A 140 5.65 -1.65 8.27
CA LYS A 140 4.26 -1.16 8.40
C LYS A 140 3.70 -1.36 9.79
N VAL A 141 4.06 -2.45 10.46
CA VAL A 141 3.64 -2.74 11.83
C VAL A 141 4.19 -1.66 12.76
N VAL A 142 5.51 -1.46 12.74
CA VAL A 142 6.19 -0.46 13.58
C VAL A 142 5.65 0.96 13.32
N GLY A 143 5.38 1.30 12.06
CA GLY A 143 4.86 2.62 11.69
C GLY A 143 3.42 2.90 12.11
N LEU A 144 2.65 1.87 12.47
CA LEU A 144 1.28 1.99 12.98
C LEU A 144 1.22 1.96 14.51
N GLU A 145 2.25 1.46 15.19
CA GLU A 145 2.35 1.46 16.64
C GLU A 145 2.52 2.89 17.17
N GLY A 146 2.06 3.14 18.39
CA GLY A 146 2.21 4.44 19.05
C GLY A 146 1.04 5.42 18.84
N PHE A 147 0.00 5.04 18.10
CA PHE A 147 -1.22 5.84 17.88
C PHE A 147 -2.45 5.32 18.66
N ASN A 148 -2.24 4.62 19.76
CA ASN A 148 -3.32 3.93 20.51
C ASN A 148 -4.12 2.92 19.67
N LEU A 149 -3.51 2.39 18.62
CA LEU A 149 -4.06 1.37 17.75
C LEU A 149 -3.33 0.05 18.00
N GLU A 150 -4.02 -0.92 18.55
CA GLU A 150 -3.46 -2.24 18.86
C GLU A 150 -3.44 -3.12 17.60
N ILE A 151 -2.29 -3.69 17.25
CA ILE A 151 -2.18 -4.70 16.19
C ILE A 151 -2.23 -6.08 16.86
N VAL A 152 -3.42 -6.71 16.81
CA VAL A 152 -3.64 -8.01 17.46
C VAL A 152 -3.16 -9.19 16.63
N GLU A 153 -3.05 -9.00 15.31
CA GLU A 153 -2.60 -10.05 14.38
C GLU A 153 -2.00 -9.44 13.12
N GLN A 154 -0.93 -10.07 12.63
CA GLN A 154 -0.37 -9.77 11.32
C GLN A 154 -0.67 -10.93 10.37
N LEU A 155 -1.39 -10.65 9.31
CA LEU A 155 -1.79 -11.63 8.31
C LEU A 155 -0.99 -11.43 7.02
N PRO A 156 -0.42 -12.50 6.46
CA PRO A 156 0.26 -12.41 5.17
C PRO A 156 -0.76 -12.11 4.07
N ILE A 157 -0.33 -11.30 3.10
CA ILE A 157 -1.08 -11.04 1.89
C ILE A 157 -0.49 -11.87 0.77
N LYS A 158 -1.35 -12.59 0.03
CA LYS A 158 -0.88 -13.42 -1.09
C LYS A 158 -0.46 -12.51 -2.24
N ALA A 159 0.80 -12.65 -2.67
CA ALA A 159 1.18 -12.25 -4.01
C ALA A 159 0.99 -13.50 -4.89
N GLU A 160 0.25 -13.39 -6.00
CA GLU A 160 0.31 -14.44 -7.01
C GLU A 160 1.77 -14.63 -7.41
N ASP A 161 2.24 -15.87 -7.44
CA ASP A 161 3.60 -16.20 -7.89
C ASP A 161 3.69 -16.01 -9.41
N ARG A 162 3.80 -14.75 -9.84
CA ARG A 162 3.94 -14.36 -11.26
C ARG A 162 5.36 -14.59 -11.79
N LYS A 163 6.26 -15.18 -10.99
CA LYS A 163 7.63 -15.48 -11.41
C LYS A 163 7.68 -16.48 -12.58
N SER A 164 6.67 -17.31 -12.74
CA SER A 164 6.60 -18.29 -13.84
C SER A 164 6.15 -17.70 -15.18
N THR A 165 5.63 -16.47 -15.22
CA THR A 165 5.11 -15.83 -16.43
C THR A 165 5.87 -14.54 -16.80
N ARG A 166 7.14 -14.42 -16.41
CA ARG A 166 8.00 -13.36 -16.94
C ARG A 166 8.33 -13.64 -18.41
N LEU A 167 7.38 -13.35 -19.28
CA LEU A 167 7.71 -13.01 -20.66
C LEU A 167 8.61 -11.77 -20.61
N ASN A 168 9.78 -11.86 -21.23
CA ASN A 168 10.69 -10.75 -21.46
C ASN A 168 9.94 -9.58 -22.14
N SER A 169 9.27 -8.75 -21.39
CA SER A 169 8.74 -7.49 -21.87
C SER A 169 9.77 -6.38 -21.66
N SER A 170 10.88 -6.51 -22.34
CA SER A 170 11.83 -5.45 -22.59
C SER A 170 11.23 -4.50 -23.64
N HIS A 171 10.44 -3.53 -23.31
CA HIS A 171 10.25 -2.32 -24.12
C HIS A 171 9.24 -1.41 -23.41
N LEU A 172 9.68 -0.74 -22.35
CA LEU A 172 9.08 0.53 -21.99
C LEU A 172 9.94 1.61 -22.63
N VAL A 173 9.49 2.15 -23.77
CA VAL A 173 10.13 3.33 -24.37
C VAL A 173 9.67 4.54 -23.55
N ILE A 174 10.59 5.12 -22.79
CA ILE A 174 10.42 6.45 -22.20
C ILE A 174 11.15 7.40 -23.13
N SER A 175 10.40 8.13 -23.95
CA SER A 175 10.91 9.25 -24.77
C SER A 175 11.12 10.47 -23.89
#